data_a6c61ce6e226fa22e2b09fed6ac1fe57
#
_entry.id   a6c61ce6e226fa22e2b09fed6ac1fe57
#
_cell.length_a   1.000
_cell.length_b   1.000
_cell.length_c   1.000
_cell.angle_alpha   90.00
_cell.angle_beta   90.00
_cell.angle_gamma   90.00
#
_symmetry.space_group_name_H-M   'P 1'
#
loop_
_entity.id
_entity.type
_entity.pdbx_description
1 polymer ?
#
loop_
_entity_poly.entity_id
_entity_poly.type
_entity_poly.pdbx_seq_one_letter_code
_entity_poly.pdbx_strand_id
1 'polypeptide(L)'
;MSQPYTITTAISYPNGRPHIGHAYEVIATDAIARFQRMMGRDVFFQTGTDEHGLKMAQTARNRGIEPRELADEMSSYFKQMNDSLNISYDRFIRTSEPDHHRASQAIWQAMEANGDLYLGRYEGWYSVRDEAFYDEKEITEGEGGVKLSPQGTPVEWTVEESWFFRLSKYQDKLLDLYNSQPDFIRPESRRNEILRFVEGGLSDLSISRTSFDWGVKVPGADGHVMYVWVDALTNYITGCGYPDDAERSEERFSRNAETDC
;
A
#
# COMPACT_ATOMS: atom_id res chain seq x y z
N MET A 1 31.81 9.69 -1.16
CA MET A 1 30.45 9.71 -1.73
C MET A 1 29.49 10.05 -0.60
N SER A 2 28.45 10.86 -0.83
CA SER A 2 27.45 11.16 0.18
C SER A 2 26.66 9.88 0.50
N GLN A 3 26.32 9.66 1.77
CA GLN A 3 25.57 8.49 2.20
C GLN A 3 24.11 8.63 1.71
N PRO A 4 23.54 7.64 1.00
CA PRO A 4 22.15 7.70 0.55
C PRO A 4 21.19 7.69 1.74
N TYR A 5 20.08 8.41 1.60
CA TYR A 5 19.01 8.48 2.59
C TYR A 5 17.67 8.53 1.87
N THR A 6 16.86 7.51 2.04
CA THR A 6 15.50 7.45 1.46
C THR A 6 14.48 7.67 2.55
N ILE A 7 13.52 8.56 2.30
CA ILE A 7 12.40 8.82 3.18
C ILE A 7 11.10 8.88 2.38
N THR A 8 10.05 8.28 2.92
CA THR A 8 8.75 8.24 2.27
C THR A 8 7.64 8.61 3.26
N THR A 9 6.55 9.17 2.75
CA THR A 9 5.26 9.12 3.46
C THR A 9 4.50 7.84 3.08
N ALA A 10 3.42 7.52 3.78
CA ALA A 10 2.39 6.71 3.17
C ALA A 10 1.84 7.44 1.92
N ILE A 11 1.37 6.69 0.92
CA ILE A 11 0.63 7.26 -0.20
C ILE A 11 -0.83 7.43 0.19
N SER A 12 -1.38 8.63 -0.04
CA SER A 12 -2.73 8.97 0.39
C SER A 12 -3.78 8.40 -0.55
N TYR A 13 -4.85 7.80 0.00
CA TYR A 13 -6.01 7.41 -0.78
C TYR A 13 -6.87 8.64 -1.11
N PRO A 14 -6.94 9.07 -2.39
CA PRO A 14 -7.51 10.37 -2.75
C PRO A 14 -9.03 10.30 -2.94
N ASN A 15 -9.77 9.84 -1.94
CA ASN A 15 -11.23 9.76 -1.94
C ASN A 15 -11.94 11.08 -1.61
N GLY A 16 -11.17 12.13 -1.38
CA GLY A 16 -11.62 13.49 -1.08
C GLY A 16 -10.45 14.47 -1.13
N ARG A 17 -10.74 15.75 -0.89
CA ARG A 17 -9.69 16.77 -0.83
C ARG A 17 -8.76 16.53 0.36
N PRO A 18 -7.46 16.87 0.24
CA PRO A 18 -6.53 16.76 1.35
C PRO A 18 -6.97 17.64 2.54
N HIS A 19 -6.62 17.20 3.73
CA HIS A 19 -6.89 17.89 4.98
C HIS A 19 -5.62 18.03 5.81
N ILE A 20 -5.73 18.69 6.98
CA ILE A 20 -4.58 19.00 7.83
C ILE A 20 -3.76 17.77 8.26
N GLY A 21 -4.38 16.59 8.34
CA GLY A 21 -3.66 15.33 8.65
C GLY A 21 -2.65 14.98 7.56
N HIS A 22 -3.04 15.10 6.29
CA HIS A 22 -2.14 14.88 5.15
C HIS A 22 -1.01 15.95 5.12
N ALA A 23 -1.38 17.21 5.38
CA ALA A 23 -0.39 18.30 5.45
C ALA A 23 0.63 18.07 6.58
N TYR A 24 0.19 17.61 7.75
CA TYR A 24 1.07 17.30 8.88
C TYR A 24 2.12 16.24 8.53
N GLU A 25 1.69 15.15 7.89
CA GLU A 25 2.58 14.05 7.51
C GLU A 25 3.67 14.51 6.54
N VAL A 26 3.29 15.20 5.46
CA VAL A 26 4.28 15.65 4.46
C VAL A 26 5.20 16.73 5.01
N ILE A 27 4.72 17.64 5.88
CA ILE A 27 5.55 18.68 6.52
C ILE A 27 6.57 18.03 7.47
N ALA A 28 6.15 17.08 8.29
CA ALA A 28 7.03 16.38 9.21
C ALA A 28 8.13 15.62 8.46
N THR A 29 7.76 14.92 7.39
CA THR A 29 8.69 14.17 6.54
C THR A 29 9.65 15.13 5.79
N ASP A 30 9.14 16.25 5.26
CA ASP A 30 9.95 17.25 4.57
C ASP A 30 10.99 17.91 5.51
N ALA A 31 10.62 18.15 6.77
CA ALA A 31 11.56 18.68 7.76
C ALA A 31 12.75 17.72 7.96
N ILE A 32 12.50 16.42 8.03
CA ILE A 32 13.54 15.39 8.13
C ILE A 32 14.37 15.35 6.83
N ALA A 33 13.74 15.34 5.67
CA ALA A 33 14.41 15.32 4.38
C ALA A 33 15.36 16.52 4.22
N ARG A 34 14.88 17.73 4.54
CA ARG A 34 15.71 18.95 4.52
C ARG A 34 16.88 18.89 5.50
N PHE A 35 16.64 18.39 6.71
CA PHE A 35 17.70 18.21 7.69
C PHE A 35 18.79 17.26 7.18
N GLN A 36 18.40 16.12 6.60
CA GLN A 36 19.36 15.16 6.06
C GLN A 36 20.16 15.74 4.86
N ARG A 37 19.52 16.54 4.00
CA ARG A 37 20.23 17.28 2.93
C ARG A 37 21.23 18.29 3.49
N MET A 38 20.88 19.00 4.56
CA MET A 38 21.80 19.92 5.26
C MET A 38 23.00 19.19 5.86
N MET A 39 22.81 17.91 6.28
CA MET A 39 23.91 17.06 6.75
C MET A 39 24.76 16.47 5.62
N GLY A 40 24.49 16.84 4.36
CA GLY A 40 25.27 16.42 3.19
C GLY A 40 24.92 15.01 2.66
N ARG A 41 23.80 14.44 3.05
CA ARG A 41 23.33 13.13 2.53
C ARG A 41 22.69 13.29 1.15
N ASP A 42 22.77 12.20 0.34
CA ASP A 42 22.01 12.08 -0.90
C ASP A 42 20.58 11.63 -0.57
N VAL A 43 19.66 12.59 -0.47
CA VAL A 43 18.29 12.34 -0.01
C VAL A 43 17.35 12.11 -1.18
N PHE A 44 16.58 11.03 -1.13
CA PHE A 44 15.43 10.79 -1.97
C PHE A 44 14.15 10.79 -1.13
N PHE A 45 13.28 11.75 -1.39
CA PHE A 45 11.99 11.90 -0.69
C PHE A 45 10.83 11.60 -1.63
N GLN A 46 10.04 10.57 -1.30
CA GLN A 46 8.85 10.17 -2.05
C GLN A 46 7.57 10.36 -1.24
N THR A 47 6.55 10.87 -1.91
CA THR A 47 5.15 10.91 -1.47
C THR A 47 4.24 10.60 -2.67
N GLY A 48 2.93 10.50 -2.48
CA GLY A 48 2.05 10.24 -3.61
C GLY A 48 0.62 9.87 -3.25
N THR A 49 -0.08 9.29 -4.22
CA THR A 49 -1.48 8.88 -4.10
C THR A 49 -1.70 7.42 -4.50
N ASP A 50 -2.54 6.73 -3.71
CA ASP A 50 -3.09 5.40 -3.98
C ASP A 50 -4.45 5.55 -4.65
N GLU A 51 -4.53 5.27 -5.95
CA GLU A 51 -5.66 5.70 -6.79
C GLU A 51 -6.59 4.59 -7.24
N HIS A 52 -6.30 3.34 -6.90
CA HIS A 52 -7.07 2.19 -7.33
C HIS A 52 -8.16 1.80 -6.32
N GLY A 53 -8.99 0.81 -6.68
CA GLY A 53 -9.98 0.20 -5.82
C GLY A 53 -11.42 0.50 -6.17
N LEU A 54 -12.31 -0.28 -5.52
CA LEU A 54 -13.76 -0.25 -5.78
C LEU A 54 -14.38 1.12 -5.50
N LYS A 55 -13.95 1.79 -4.43
CA LYS A 55 -14.51 3.07 -4.00
C LYS A 55 -14.24 4.20 -4.99
N MET A 56 -13.05 4.23 -5.58
CA MET A 56 -12.74 5.18 -6.66
C MET A 56 -13.60 4.89 -7.90
N ALA A 57 -13.72 3.62 -8.31
CA ALA A 57 -14.55 3.21 -9.43
C ALA A 57 -16.04 3.57 -9.22
N GLN A 58 -16.58 3.33 -8.02
CA GLN A 58 -17.96 3.70 -7.68
C GLN A 58 -18.18 5.22 -7.66
N THR A 59 -17.23 5.97 -7.08
CA THR A 59 -17.32 7.44 -7.05
C THR A 59 -17.28 8.02 -8.44
N ALA A 60 -16.42 7.53 -9.33
CA ALA A 60 -16.36 7.95 -10.72
C ALA A 60 -17.68 7.65 -11.45
N ARG A 61 -18.21 6.43 -11.28
CA ARG A 61 -19.51 6.03 -11.86
C ARG A 61 -20.65 6.93 -11.38
N ASN A 62 -20.70 7.25 -10.09
CA ASN A 62 -21.73 8.14 -9.52
C ASN A 62 -21.61 9.58 -10.06
N ARG A 63 -20.41 10.00 -10.44
CA ARG A 63 -20.16 11.31 -11.08
C ARG A 63 -20.32 11.28 -12.60
N GLY A 64 -20.49 10.11 -13.21
CA GLY A 64 -20.59 9.93 -14.66
C GLY A 64 -19.30 10.24 -15.42
N ILE A 65 -18.14 9.99 -14.79
CA ILE A 65 -16.80 10.17 -15.36
C ILE A 65 -15.99 8.87 -15.28
N GLU A 66 -14.89 8.81 -16.04
CA GLU A 66 -13.97 7.67 -15.96
C GLU A 66 -13.15 7.67 -14.65
N PRO A 67 -12.82 6.49 -14.07
CA PRO A 67 -12.00 6.41 -12.86
C PRO A 67 -10.66 7.14 -12.99
N ARG A 68 -10.06 7.11 -14.16
CA ARG A 68 -8.82 7.83 -14.47
C ARG A 68 -8.98 9.34 -14.34
N GLU A 69 -10.08 9.89 -14.83
CA GLU A 69 -10.37 11.33 -14.75
C GLU A 69 -10.54 11.75 -13.28
N LEU A 70 -11.25 10.94 -12.49
CA LEU A 70 -11.38 11.18 -11.05
C LEU A 70 -10.02 11.14 -10.34
N ALA A 71 -9.19 10.14 -10.64
CA ALA A 71 -7.85 10.01 -10.07
C ALA A 71 -6.97 11.21 -10.42
N ASP A 72 -7.00 11.68 -11.67
CA ASP A 72 -6.24 12.86 -12.12
C ASP A 72 -6.70 14.13 -11.39
N GLU A 73 -8.01 14.33 -11.23
CA GLU A 73 -8.56 15.47 -10.49
C GLU A 73 -8.13 15.40 -9.01
N MET A 74 -8.38 14.29 -8.34
CA MET A 74 -8.14 14.16 -6.91
C MET A 74 -6.65 14.25 -6.57
N SER A 75 -5.80 13.55 -7.31
CA SER A 75 -4.35 13.60 -7.13
C SER A 75 -3.79 15.02 -7.32
N SER A 76 -4.38 15.81 -8.24
CA SER A 76 -3.98 17.20 -8.44
C SER A 76 -4.12 18.05 -7.17
N TYR A 77 -5.15 17.82 -6.35
CA TYR A 77 -5.34 18.54 -5.09
C TYR A 77 -4.24 18.22 -4.06
N PHE A 78 -3.81 16.96 -3.98
CA PHE A 78 -2.70 16.57 -3.11
C PHE A 78 -1.38 17.20 -3.57
N LYS A 79 -1.14 17.20 -4.88
CA LYS A 79 0.03 17.84 -5.45
C LYS A 79 0.02 19.36 -5.19
N GLN A 80 -1.11 20.03 -5.42
CA GLN A 80 -1.27 21.45 -5.12
C GLN A 80 -1.05 21.78 -3.64
N MET A 81 -1.52 20.93 -2.73
CA MET A 81 -1.25 21.08 -1.30
C MET A 81 0.26 21.03 -1.03
N ASN A 82 0.95 20.02 -1.56
CA ASN A 82 2.41 19.88 -1.38
C ASN A 82 3.18 21.08 -1.96
N ASP A 83 2.80 21.53 -3.14
CA ASP A 83 3.43 22.68 -3.81
C ASP A 83 3.19 23.97 -3.00
N SER A 84 1.98 24.18 -2.47
CA SER A 84 1.63 25.32 -1.63
C SER A 84 2.38 25.35 -0.30
N LEU A 85 2.72 24.18 0.23
CA LEU A 85 3.52 24.01 1.44
C LEU A 85 5.02 23.97 1.16
N ASN A 86 5.44 24.16 -0.09
CA ASN A 86 6.85 24.09 -0.51
C ASN A 86 7.54 22.79 -0.08
N ILE A 87 6.84 21.65 -0.18
CA ILE A 87 7.37 20.32 0.13
C ILE A 87 8.44 19.94 -0.90
N SER A 88 9.60 19.52 -0.43
CA SER A 88 10.77 19.24 -1.26
C SER A 88 10.88 17.77 -1.72
N TYR A 89 9.76 17.14 -2.06
CA TYR A 89 9.75 15.76 -2.59
C TYR A 89 10.49 15.68 -3.93
N ASP A 90 11.17 14.56 -4.13
CA ASP A 90 11.86 14.24 -5.40
C ASP A 90 10.90 13.48 -6.34
N ARG A 91 9.99 12.68 -5.77
CA ARG A 91 8.99 11.91 -6.51
C ARG A 91 7.61 12.07 -5.88
N PHE A 92 6.63 12.45 -6.70
CA PHE A 92 5.20 12.28 -6.40
C PHE A 92 4.71 11.11 -7.22
N ILE A 93 4.56 9.94 -6.58
CA ILE A 93 4.13 8.71 -7.24
C ILE A 93 2.62 8.59 -7.27
N ARG A 94 2.09 8.03 -8.34
CA ARG A 94 0.69 7.70 -8.50
C ARG A 94 0.57 6.23 -8.87
N THR A 95 -0.27 5.46 -8.18
CA THR A 95 -0.41 4.03 -8.48
C THR A 95 -1.00 3.77 -9.86
N SER A 96 -1.69 4.76 -10.45
CA SER A 96 -2.22 4.70 -11.80
C SER A 96 -1.19 5.00 -12.92
N GLU A 97 0.06 5.29 -12.60
CA GLU A 97 1.11 5.54 -13.61
C GLU A 97 1.66 4.25 -14.23
N PRO A 98 2.09 4.30 -15.52
CA PRO A 98 2.57 3.09 -16.20
C PRO A 98 3.81 2.43 -15.59
N ASP A 99 4.72 3.19 -14.99
CA ASP A 99 5.90 2.65 -14.32
C ASP A 99 5.51 1.86 -13.06
N HIS A 100 4.51 2.35 -12.31
CA HIS A 100 3.98 1.61 -11.18
C HIS A 100 3.29 0.30 -11.60
N HIS A 101 2.52 0.32 -12.69
CA HIS A 101 1.91 -0.89 -13.24
C HIS A 101 2.99 -1.94 -13.61
N ARG A 102 4.07 -1.51 -14.29
CA ARG A 102 5.18 -2.42 -14.63
C ARG A 102 5.86 -2.99 -13.38
N ALA A 103 6.12 -2.15 -12.38
CA ALA A 103 6.74 -2.57 -11.13
C ALA A 103 5.87 -3.59 -10.38
N SER A 104 4.58 -3.33 -10.25
CA SER A 104 3.63 -4.23 -9.59
C SER A 104 3.50 -5.57 -10.33
N GLN A 105 3.49 -5.55 -11.66
CA GLN A 105 3.48 -6.77 -12.46
C GLN A 105 4.80 -7.56 -12.34
N ALA A 106 5.94 -6.88 -12.27
CA ALA A 106 7.23 -7.52 -12.08
C ALA A 106 7.36 -8.19 -10.69
N ILE A 107 6.91 -7.52 -9.62
CA ILE A 107 6.84 -8.12 -8.27
C ILE A 107 5.89 -9.32 -8.25
N TRP A 108 4.74 -9.21 -8.89
CA TRP A 108 3.81 -10.34 -8.99
C TRP A 108 4.48 -11.56 -9.63
N GLN A 109 5.11 -11.37 -10.77
CA GLN A 109 5.82 -12.45 -11.48
C GLN A 109 6.97 -13.04 -10.64
N ALA A 110 7.68 -12.21 -9.88
CA ALA A 110 8.73 -12.69 -8.97
C ALA A 110 8.16 -13.55 -7.84
N MET A 111 7.04 -13.15 -7.22
CA MET A 111 6.36 -13.94 -6.20
C MET A 111 5.80 -15.24 -6.77
N GLU A 112 5.24 -15.23 -7.97
CA GLU A 112 4.74 -16.41 -8.66
C GLU A 112 5.88 -17.39 -8.97
N ALA A 113 6.98 -16.91 -9.54
CA ALA A 113 8.17 -17.73 -9.84
C ALA A 113 8.78 -18.35 -8.55
N ASN A 114 8.68 -17.69 -7.41
CA ASN A 114 9.13 -18.20 -6.12
C ASN A 114 8.14 -19.20 -5.47
N GLY A 115 6.97 -19.44 -6.09
CA GLY A 115 5.93 -20.34 -5.58
C GLY A 115 5.18 -19.79 -4.36
N ASP A 116 5.14 -18.47 -4.21
CA ASP A 116 4.49 -17.79 -3.10
C ASP A 116 3.03 -17.45 -3.38
N LEU A 117 2.56 -17.66 -4.62
CA LEU A 117 1.19 -17.38 -5.02
C LEU A 117 0.40 -18.66 -5.27
N TYR A 118 -0.89 -18.61 -4.99
CA TYR A 118 -1.86 -19.65 -5.38
C TYR A 118 -3.25 -19.07 -5.57
N LEU A 119 -4.01 -19.66 -6.47
CA LEU A 119 -5.42 -19.33 -6.69
C LEU A 119 -6.28 -20.06 -5.65
N GLY A 120 -7.20 -19.35 -5.03
CA GLY A 120 -8.11 -19.89 -4.04
C GLY A 120 -9.46 -19.19 -4.08
N ARG A 121 -10.34 -19.57 -3.16
CA ARG A 121 -11.62 -18.88 -2.94
C ARG A 121 -11.54 -18.15 -1.63
N TYR A 122 -11.93 -16.90 -1.67
CA TYR A 122 -12.17 -16.10 -0.49
C TYR A 122 -13.67 -16.02 -0.27
N GLU A 123 -14.11 -16.40 0.91
CA GLU A 123 -15.52 -16.29 1.29
C GLU A 123 -15.62 -15.64 2.67
N GLY A 124 -16.58 -14.74 2.81
CA GLY A 124 -16.75 -14.02 4.05
C GLY A 124 -17.79 -12.91 3.95
N TRP A 125 -18.01 -12.22 5.05
CA TRP A 125 -18.88 -11.06 5.12
C TRP A 125 -18.14 -9.83 4.59
N TYR A 126 -18.50 -9.37 3.40
CA TYR A 126 -17.86 -8.24 2.74
C TYR A 126 -18.65 -6.95 2.94
N SER A 127 -17.97 -5.90 3.39
CA SER A 127 -18.50 -4.54 3.39
C SER A 127 -17.96 -3.76 2.20
N VAL A 128 -18.84 -3.35 1.29
CA VAL A 128 -18.48 -2.51 0.15
C VAL A 128 -17.95 -1.15 0.60
N ARG A 129 -18.49 -0.61 1.72
CA ARG A 129 -18.08 0.69 2.24
C ARG A 129 -16.69 0.66 2.87
N ASP A 130 -16.38 -0.42 3.59
CA ASP A 130 -15.10 -0.55 4.29
C ASP A 130 -14.03 -1.17 3.39
N GLU A 131 -14.44 -1.69 2.20
CA GLU A 131 -13.61 -2.48 1.27
C GLU A 131 -12.89 -3.64 1.96
N ALA A 132 -13.56 -4.27 2.93
CA ALA A 132 -12.99 -5.28 3.78
C ALA A 132 -13.92 -6.48 3.96
N PHE A 133 -13.29 -7.64 4.12
CA PHE A 133 -13.95 -8.84 4.58
C PHE A 133 -13.81 -8.97 6.10
N TYR A 134 -14.83 -9.55 6.72
CA TYR A 134 -14.92 -9.77 8.15
C TYR A 134 -15.26 -11.23 8.44
N ASP A 135 -14.68 -11.78 9.49
CA ASP A 135 -15.04 -13.08 10.01
C ASP A 135 -16.44 -13.04 10.63
N GLU A 136 -17.15 -14.17 10.59
CA GLU A 136 -18.50 -14.26 11.17
C GLU A 136 -18.57 -13.86 12.66
N LYS A 137 -17.46 -14.04 13.37
CA LYS A 137 -17.32 -13.65 14.79
C LYS A 137 -17.28 -12.14 15.02
N GLU A 138 -16.94 -11.37 13.99
CA GLU A 138 -16.85 -9.91 14.03
C GLU A 138 -18.17 -9.25 13.65
N ILE A 139 -19.12 -10.01 13.08
CA ILE A 139 -20.39 -9.50 12.58
C ILE A 139 -21.38 -9.33 13.71
N THR A 140 -22.08 -8.19 13.69
CA THR A 140 -23.20 -7.89 14.58
C THR A 140 -24.50 -7.82 13.78
N GLU A 141 -25.63 -8.05 14.45
CA GLU A 141 -26.95 -7.96 13.86
C GLU A 141 -27.56 -6.59 14.15
N GLY A 142 -27.91 -5.86 13.10
CA GLY A 142 -28.58 -4.55 13.17
C GLY A 142 -30.10 -4.66 13.05
N GLU A 143 -30.77 -3.52 12.96
CA GLU A 143 -32.23 -3.46 12.79
C GLU A 143 -32.68 -4.19 11.52
N GLY A 144 -33.75 -4.98 11.61
CA GLY A 144 -34.31 -5.73 10.50
C GLY A 144 -33.50 -6.97 10.07
N GLY A 145 -32.56 -7.45 10.90
CA GLY A 145 -31.76 -8.64 10.59
C GLY A 145 -30.59 -8.35 9.62
N VAL A 146 -30.25 -7.09 9.38
CA VAL A 146 -29.12 -6.70 8.56
C VAL A 146 -27.82 -7.01 9.30
N LYS A 147 -26.92 -7.74 8.66
CA LYS A 147 -25.59 -7.99 9.22
C LYS A 147 -24.69 -6.78 9.04
N LEU A 148 -23.98 -6.41 10.11
CA LEU A 148 -23.13 -5.20 10.17
C LEU A 148 -21.70 -5.58 10.55
N SER A 149 -20.74 -4.88 9.93
CA SER A 149 -19.33 -4.93 10.29
C SER A 149 -19.08 -4.31 11.68
N PRO A 150 -17.89 -4.46 12.28
CA PRO A 150 -17.50 -3.78 13.50
C PRO A 150 -17.61 -2.25 13.42
N GLN A 151 -17.62 -1.70 12.20
CA GLN A 151 -17.75 -0.26 11.93
C GLN A 151 -19.20 0.17 11.70
N GLY A 152 -20.16 -0.76 11.86
CA GLY A 152 -21.59 -0.49 11.70
C GLY A 152 -22.03 -0.37 10.24
N THR A 153 -21.29 -0.92 9.29
CA THR A 153 -21.64 -0.91 7.86
C THR A 153 -22.30 -2.22 7.46
N PRO A 154 -23.30 -2.21 6.54
CA PRO A 154 -23.89 -3.42 6.01
C PRO A 154 -22.85 -4.33 5.35
N VAL A 155 -22.97 -5.63 5.59
CA VAL A 155 -22.14 -6.67 4.97
C VAL A 155 -22.99 -7.71 4.29
N GLU A 156 -22.46 -8.29 3.21
CA GLU A 156 -23.08 -9.36 2.43
C GLU A 156 -22.12 -10.55 2.35
N TRP A 157 -22.67 -11.78 2.40
CA TRP A 157 -21.85 -12.96 2.21
C TRP A 157 -21.41 -13.04 0.76
N THR A 158 -20.11 -12.97 0.56
CA THR A 158 -19.49 -12.92 -0.76
C THR A 158 -18.51 -14.08 -0.91
N VAL A 159 -18.56 -14.74 -2.06
CA VAL A 159 -17.57 -15.75 -2.47
C VAL A 159 -16.89 -15.23 -3.72
N GLU A 160 -15.59 -15.00 -3.61
CA GLU A 160 -14.79 -14.47 -4.71
C GLU A 160 -13.57 -15.35 -4.94
N GLU A 161 -13.26 -15.62 -6.22
CA GLU A 161 -11.99 -16.22 -6.58
C GLU A 161 -10.90 -15.17 -6.41
N SER A 162 -9.82 -15.52 -5.73
CA SER A 162 -8.73 -14.63 -5.46
C SER A 162 -7.38 -15.33 -5.49
N TRP A 163 -6.36 -14.63 -5.89
CA TRP A 163 -4.99 -15.02 -5.66
C TRP A 163 -4.58 -14.71 -4.23
N PHE A 164 -3.84 -15.65 -3.64
CA PHE A 164 -3.32 -15.53 -2.28
C PHE A 164 -1.80 -15.51 -2.29
N PHE A 165 -1.22 -14.66 -1.45
CA PHE A 165 0.19 -14.67 -1.11
C PHE A 165 0.42 -15.50 0.15
N ARG A 166 1.36 -16.44 0.12
CA ARG A 166 1.72 -17.33 1.24
C ARG A 166 2.48 -16.58 2.34
N LEU A 167 1.84 -15.60 2.96
CA LEU A 167 2.47 -14.81 4.03
C LEU A 167 2.86 -15.70 5.21
N SER A 168 2.08 -16.73 5.51
CA SER A 168 2.38 -17.70 6.57
C SER A 168 3.76 -18.36 6.42
N LYS A 169 4.24 -18.57 5.19
CA LYS A 169 5.58 -19.11 4.88
C LYS A 169 6.73 -18.21 5.39
N TYR A 170 6.46 -16.94 5.63
CA TYR A 170 7.46 -15.94 5.99
C TYR A 170 7.52 -15.64 7.49
N GLN A 171 6.66 -16.24 8.30
CA GLN A 171 6.57 -15.96 9.74
C GLN A 171 7.91 -16.09 10.46
N ASP A 172 8.56 -17.26 10.35
CA ASP A 172 9.83 -17.52 11.04
C ASP A 172 10.93 -16.57 10.56
N LYS A 173 10.98 -16.28 9.24
CA LYS A 173 11.95 -15.33 8.67
C LYS A 173 11.75 -13.90 9.20
N LEU A 174 10.51 -13.48 9.39
CA LEU A 174 10.19 -12.16 9.95
C LEU A 174 10.56 -12.09 11.43
N LEU A 175 10.29 -13.14 12.21
CA LEU A 175 10.69 -13.22 13.61
C LEU A 175 12.22 -13.20 13.75
N ASP A 176 12.92 -13.94 12.92
CA ASP A 176 14.40 -13.95 12.89
C ASP A 176 14.95 -12.55 12.54
N LEU A 177 14.38 -11.87 11.54
CA LEU A 177 14.75 -10.50 11.17
C LEU A 177 14.56 -9.54 12.35
N TYR A 178 13.39 -9.52 12.96
CA TYR A 178 13.06 -8.57 14.03
C TYR A 178 13.85 -8.84 15.32
N ASN A 179 14.27 -10.09 15.55
CA ASN A 179 15.10 -10.46 16.70
C ASN A 179 16.59 -10.17 16.45
N SER A 180 17.08 -10.39 15.21
CA SER A 180 18.47 -10.10 14.84
C SER A 180 18.74 -8.60 14.62
N GLN A 181 17.71 -7.85 14.20
CA GLN A 181 17.80 -6.42 13.95
C GLN A 181 16.73 -5.65 14.75
N PRO A 182 16.96 -5.41 16.06
CA PRO A 182 15.95 -4.81 16.94
C PRO A 182 15.56 -3.38 16.55
N ASP A 183 16.40 -2.69 15.80
CA ASP A 183 16.18 -1.33 15.31
C ASP A 183 15.48 -1.26 13.95
N PHE A 184 15.18 -2.41 13.33
CA PHE A 184 14.45 -2.49 12.06
C PHE A 184 13.06 -1.88 12.14
N ILE A 185 12.40 -2.00 13.30
CA ILE A 185 11.10 -1.36 13.57
C ILE A 185 11.25 -0.41 14.76
N ARG A 186 10.93 0.86 14.53
CA ARG A 186 10.94 1.92 15.55
C ARG A 186 9.61 2.68 15.55
N PRO A 187 9.20 3.26 16.68
CA PRO A 187 9.75 3.13 18.03
C PRO A 187 9.47 1.74 18.62
N GLU A 188 10.06 1.44 19.77
CA GLU A 188 9.94 0.14 20.46
C GLU A 188 8.48 -0.31 20.68
N SER A 189 7.58 0.63 20.95
CA SER A 189 6.15 0.34 21.08
C SER A 189 5.56 -0.29 19.81
N ARG A 190 5.96 0.18 18.63
CA ARG A 190 5.53 -0.38 17.35
C ARG A 190 6.20 -1.71 17.05
N ARG A 191 7.47 -1.85 17.40
CA ARG A 191 8.16 -3.14 17.30
C ARG A 191 7.43 -4.20 18.12
N ASN A 192 7.09 -3.89 19.37
CA ASN A 192 6.40 -4.83 20.26
C ASN A 192 4.99 -5.20 19.75
N GLU A 193 4.28 -4.26 19.13
CA GLU A 193 2.99 -4.51 18.49
C GLU A 193 3.13 -5.48 17.31
N ILE A 194 4.07 -5.22 16.40
CA ILE A 194 4.32 -6.08 15.23
C ILE A 194 4.81 -7.46 15.63
N LEU A 195 5.72 -7.57 16.61
CA LEU A 195 6.19 -8.85 17.11
C LEU A 195 5.03 -9.71 17.62
N ARG A 196 4.16 -9.17 18.46
CA ARG A 196 2.99 -9.89 18.98
C ARG A 196 2.05 -10.34 17.86
N PHE A 197 1.87 -9.49 16.85
CA PHE A 197 1.05 -9.83 15.69
C PHE A 197 1.64 -11.03 14.92
N VAL A 198 2.95 -11.00 14.63
CA VAL A 198 3.61 -12.08 13.90
C VAL A 198 3.69 -13.37 14.74
N GLU A 199 3.98 -13.27 16.04
CA GLU A 199 3.97 -14.41 16.98
C GLU A 199 2.61 -15.08 17.12
N GLY A 200 1.54 -14.30 16.93
CA GLY A 200 0.15 -14.79 16.94
C GLY A 200 -0.21 -15.71 15.78
N GLY A 201 0.65 -15.82 14.77
CA GLY A 201 0.45 -16.61 13.55
C GLY A 201 -0.01 -15.77 12.37
N LEU A 202 0.72 -15.87 11.27
CA LEU A 202 0.38 -15.19 10.02
C LEU A 202 -0.53 -16.06 9.16
N SER A 203 -1.57 -15.45 8.62
CA SER A 203 -2.44 -16.05 7.60
C SER A 203 -2.08 -15.57 6.20
N ASP A 204 -2.34 -16.39 5.19
CA ASP A 204 -2.12 -16.02 3.81
C ASP A 204 -3.03 -14.87 3.40
N LEU A 205 -2.51 -13.95 2.58
CA LEU A 205 -3.22 -12.74 2.18
C LEU A 205 -3.88 -12.90 0.82
N SER A 206 -5.16 -12.56 0.73
CA SER A 206 -5.85 -12.35 -0.54
C SER A 206 -5.31 -11.08 -1.20
N ILE A 207 -4.76 -11.21 -2.41
CA ILE A 207 -4.02 -10.15 -3.11
C ILE A 207 -4.58 -9.80 -4.49
N SER A 208 -5.75 -10.33 -4.86
CA SER A 208 -6.45 -9.90 -6.08
C SER A 208 -7.94 -9.76 -5.87
N ARG A 209 -8.60 -9.08 -6.81
CA ARG A 209 -10.06 -8.90 -6.85
C ARG A 209 -10.56 -9.07 -8.27
N THR A 210 -11.82 -9.53 -8.37
CA THR A 210 -12.59 -9.63 -9.61
C THR A 210 -13.84 -8.74 -9.61
N SER A 211 -14.18 -8.17 -8.46
CA SER A 211 -15.38 -7.35 -8.24
C SER A 211 -15.32 -5.95 -8.87
N PHE A 212 -14.14 -5.52 -9.28
CA PHE A 212 -13.90 -4.27 -10.01
C PHE A 212 -12.71 -4.42 -10.95
N ASP A 213 -12.56 -3.47 -11.88
CA ASP A 213 -11.55 -3.49 -12.96
C ASP A 213 -10.55 -2.31 -12.91
N TRP A 214 -10.77 -1.35 -12.01
CA TRP A 214 -9.89 -0.21 -11.78
C TRP A 214 -8.75 -0.59 -10.84
N GLY A 215 -7.63 -0.98 -11.41
CA GLY A 215 -6.43 -1.48 -10.70
C GLY A 215 -5.38 -2.00 -11.64
N VAL A 216 -4.23 -2.39 -11.10
CA VAL A 216 -3.18 -3.06 -11.86
C VAL A 216 -3.64 -4.46 -12.24
N LYS A 217 -3.61 -4.78 -13.54
CA LYS A 217 -4.02 -6.09 -14.03
C LYS A 217 -3.04 -7.17 -13.62
N VAL A 218 -3.57 -8.30 -13.16
CA VAL A 218 -2.77 -9.48 -12.81
C VAL A 218 -2.24 -10.15 -14.09
N PRO A 219 -0.93 -10.36 -14.23
CA PRO A 219 -0.37 -11.07 -15.37
C PRO A 219 -0.91 -12.49 -15.49
N GLY A 220 -1.39 -12.88 -16.67
CA GLY A 220 -1.88 -14.24 -16.93
C GLY A 220 -3.20 -14.64 -16.28
N ALA A 221 -3.91 -13.70 -15.62
CA ALA A 221 -5.20 -13.96 -14.98
C ALA A 221 -6.23 -12.89 -15.39
N ASP A 222 -6.91 -13.15 -16.49
CA ASP A 222 -7.93 -12.25 -17.02
C ASP A 222 -9.06 -12.01 -15.99
N GLY A 223 -9.49 -10.76 -15.88
CA GLY A 223 -10.53 -10.35 -14.94
C GLY A 223 -10.04 -10.04 -13.52
N HIS A 224 -8.81 -10.39 -13.16
CA HIS A 224 -8.24 -10.03 -11.87
C HIS A 224 -7.48 -8.70 -11.92
N VAL A 225 -7.65 -7.89 -10.89
CA VAL A 225 -6.78 -6.75 -10.57
C VAL A 225 -6.07 -7.01 -9.24
N MET A 226 -4.87 -6.46 -9.11
CA MET A 226 -4.13 -6.55 -7.84
C MET A 226 -4.86 -5.81 -6.74
N TYR A 227 -4.84 -6.38 -5.55
CA TYR A 227 -5.40 -5.76 -4.36
C TYR A 227 -4.32 -4.93 -3.65
N VAL A 228 -4.77 -4.01 -2.80
CA VAL A 228 -3.97 -2.97 -2.14
C VAL A 228 -2.61 -3.44 -1.58
N TRP A 229 -2.54 -4.66 -1.04
CA TRP A 229 -1.31 -5.19 -0.44
C TRP A 229 -0.15 -5.39 -1.43
N VAL A 230 -0.43 -5.64 -2.70
CA VAL A 230 0.61 -5.69 -3.75
C VAL A 230 0.67 -4.35 -4.47
N ASP A 231 -0.48 -3.85 -4.90
CA ASP A 231 -0.57 -2.59 -5.63
C ASP A 231 0.05 -1.43 -4.84
N ALA A 232 -0.58 -1.02 -3.74
CA ALA A 232 -0.13 0.16 -3.00
C ALA A 232 1.30 0.00 -2.46
N LEU A 233 1.66 -1.16 -1.88
CA LEU A 233 2.99 -1.31 -1.26
C LEU A 233 4.15 -1.30 -2.27
N THR A 234 3.91 -1.68 -3.52
CA THR A 234 4.94 -1.63 -4.57
C THR A 234 5.38 -0.20 -4.91
N ASN A 235 4.59 0.83 -4.53
CA ASN A 235 4.97 2.22 -4.78
C ASN A 235 6.37 2.57 -4.28
N TYR A 236 6.77 2.05 -3.12
CA TYR A 236 8.04 2.38 -2.48
C TYR A 236 9.24 1.97 -3.34
N ILE A 237 9.21 0.78 -3.92
CA ILE A 237 10.29 0.30 -4.80
C ILE A 237 10.17 0.88 -6.20
N THR A 238 8.95 1.15 -6.69
CA THR A 238 8.73 1.81 -7.98
C THR A 238 9.46 3.16 -8.02
N GLY A 239 9.30 3.96 -6.98
CA GLY A 239 9.94 5.26 -6.92
C GLY A 239 11.47 5.19 -6.88
N CYS A 240 12.03 4.07 -6.43
CA CYS A 240 13.47 3.82 -6.45
C CYS A 240 13.99 3.29 -7.80
N GLY A 241 13.08 3.06 -8.78
CA GLY A 241 13.46 2.68 -10.15
C GLY A 241 13.20 1.21 -10.52
N TYR A 242 12.65 0.40 -9.60
CA TYR A 242 12.30 -0.99 -9.89
C TYR A 242 11.17 -1.08 -10.95
N PRO A 243 11.21 -2.05 -11.88
CA PRO A 243 12.24 -3.06 -12.10
C PRO A 243 13.38 -2.59 -13.05
N ASP A 244 13.26 -1.39 -13.63
CA ASP A 244 14.12 -0.90 -14.71
C ASP A 244 15.55 -0.57 -14.22
N ASP A 245 15.70 -0.20 -12.94
CA ASP A 245 16.97 0.07 -12.27
C ASP A 245 17.03 -0.69 -10.93
N ALA A 246 17.26 -1.99 -11.01
CA ALA A 246 17.27 -2.86 -9.84
C ALA A 246 18.43 -2.52 -8.88
N GLU A 247 19.61 -2.14 -9.40
CA GLU A 247 20.78 -1.76 -8.57
C GLU A 247 20.47 -0.53 -7.71
N ARG A 248 19.86 0.49 -8.30
CA ARG A 248 19.45 1.70 -7.59
C ARG A 248 18.34 1.41 -6.55
N SER A 249 17.39 0.55 -6.89
CA SER A 249 16.33 0.19 -5.96
C SER A 249 16.88 -0.58 -4.76
N GLU A 250 17.78 -1.53 -4.96
CA GLU A 250 18.46 -2.24 -3.88
C GLU A 250 19.35 -1.30 -3.04
N GLU A 251 20.13 -0.42 -3.68
CA GLU A 251 20.96 0.55 -2.96
C GLU A 251 20.13 1.42 -2.03
N ARG A 252 18.97 1.90 -2.48
CA ARG A 252 18.11 2.79 -1.68
C ARG A 252 17.29 2.04 -0.63
N PHE A 253 16.94 0.80 -0.86
CA PHE A 253 16.15 -0.02 0.07
C PHE A 253 17.01 -0.74 1.10
N SER A 254 18.06 -1.45 0.69
CA SER A 254 18.85 -2.28 1.59
C SER A 254 19.79 -1.47 2.50
N ARG A 255 20.31 -0.34 2.02
CA ARG A 255 21.22 0.48 2.83
C ARG A 255 20.55 1.32 3.91
N ASN A 256 19.24 1.58 3.81
CA ASN A 256 18.51 2.24 4.90
C ASN A 256 18.30 1.32 6.11
N ALA A 257 18.39 0.00 5.93
CA ALA A 257 18.35 -0.96 7.04
C ALA A 257 19.69 -1.07 7.80
N GLU A 258 20.79 -0.59 7.19
CA GLU A 258 22.14 -0.61 7.79
C GLU A 258 22.56 0.72 8.42
N THR A 259 21.84 1.81 8.22
CA THR A 259 22.22 3.12 8.73
C THR A 259 21.61 3.42 10.09
N ASP A 260 22.44 3.28 10.99
CA ASP A 260 22.66 3.87 12.29
C ASP A 260 21.83 5.07 12.71
N CYS A 261 21.56 5.01 13.96
CA CYS A 261 21.17 6.02 14.91
C CYS A 261 21.91 7.35 14.79
#